data_56828fefe62fd5ea2a46b8ec004bf0bf
#
_entry.id   56828fefe62fd5ea2a46b8ec004bf0bf
#
_cell.length_a   1.000
_cell.length_b   1.000
_cell.length_c   1.000
_cell.angle_alpha   90.00
_cell.angle_beta   90.00
_cell.angle_gamma   90.00
#
_symmetry.space_group_name_H-M   'P 1'
#
loop_
_entity.id
_entity.type
_entity.pdbx_description
1 polymer ?
#
loop_
_entity_poly.entity_id
_entity_poly.type
_entity_poly.pdbx_seq_one_letter_code
_entity_poly.pdbx_strand_id
1 'polypeptide(L)'
;MSKRPKKPSEGEARRPAAALVRRLDDRAWDRAVPIAYALLTILLFAAFLFTGKMLFGTDTLPMGYAARKVFADLFRATGSIPLWNPYVMGGIPMVDGLIGGDMFYPTTLLQFVLPVHKAIGLKLVLHIFLAGWFFYLFARTSGASRPAAFFGGASYMFAPYIVSLIYAGHDGKLFVASLLPLGFFALERLIRRARLADAVLFAASVGLLILTAHLQLAFFACGAFGFRFIWEAIAAWRRGEKELVRRGAVLFVLAAIAGAALGAVQTYPAYRFTSTYSPRAGGVTYEFATSWSIHWEEAVSLLVPEFGHYLDNYWGKNPFKLNCESPGFLAMLLALAGLARLRRDKTLLFWYLLLLAALIYALGAETPFFRAIYHLVPKFFRAPSTILFLFSFGAAWIATHVLDSYWKGQGRREILTGVGAVGAFL
;
A
#
# COMPACT_ATOMS: atom_id res chain seq x y z
N MET A 1 50.79 -44.41 -30.34
CA MET A 1 49.82 -44.23 -29.24
C MET A 1 49.14 -42.87 -29.35
N SER A 2 47.97 -42.85 -29.96
CA SER A 2 47.19 -41.59 -30.19
C SER A 2 46.30 -41.33 -29.01
N LYS A 3 46.46 -40.15 -28.36
CA LYS A 3 45.59 -39.67 -27.27
C LYS A 3 44.30 -39.09 -27.89
N ARG A 4 43.13 -39.74 -27.63
CA ARG A 4 41.81 -39.19 -27.97
C ARG A 4 41.51 -37.93 -27.12
N PRO A 5 40.91 -36.87 -27.66
CA PRO A 5 40.48 -35.73 -26.92
C PRO A 5 39.29 -36.08 -26.03
N LYS A 6 39.30 -35.60 -24.74
CA LYS A 6 38.20 -35.72 -23.80
C LYS A 6 37.02 -34.85 -24.26
N LYS A 7 35.82 -35.44 -24.36
CA LYS A 7 34.56 -34.69 -24.51
C LYS A 7 34.37 -33.71 -23.33
N PRO A 8 33.89 -32.47 -23.59
CA PRO A 8 33.52 -31.56 -22.54
C PRO A 8 32.32 -32.11 -21.74
N SER A 9 32.36 -31.95 -20.41
CA SER A 9 31.30 -32.37 -19.51
C SER A 9 30.04 -31.54 -19.73
N GLU A 10 28.85 -32.16 -19.71
CA GLU A 10 27.52 -31.54 -19.92
C GLU A 10 27.12 -30.46 -18.86
N GLY A 11 28.04 -30.06 -17.96
CA GLY A 11 27.80 -29.10 -16.93
C GLY A 11 27.90 -27.61 -17.31
N GLU A 12 28.45 -27.28 -18.51
CA GLU A 12 28.76 -25.89 -18.89
C GLU A 12 27.72 -25.18 -19.79
N ALA A 13 26.72 -25.87 -20.28
CA ALA A 13 25.80 -25.35 -21.33
C ALA A 13 24.55 -24.63 -20.83
N ARG A 14 24.37 -24.37 -19.50
CA ARG A 14 23.16 -23.72 -18.97
C ARG A 14 23.45 -22.50 -18.09
N ARG A 15 24.20 -21.51 -18.57
CA ARG A 15 24.39 -20.23 -17.84
C ARG A 15 24.32 -18.97 -18.72
N PRO A 16 23.28 -18.69 -19.55
CA PRO A 16 23.23 -17.37 -20.20
C PRO A 16 22.46 -16.30 -19.38
N ALA A 17 21.37 -16.63 -18.69
CA ALA A 17 20.53 -15.62 -18.04
C ALA A 17 21.09 -15.12 -16.68
N ALA A 18 21.66 -16.00 -15.87
CA ALA A 18 22.24 -15.61 -14.57
C ALA A 18 23.53 -14.77 -14.70
N ALA A 19 24.25 -14.88 -15.81
CA ALA A 19 25.47 -14.14 -16.08
C ALA A 19 25.22 -12.68 -16.50
N LEU A 20 24.06 -12.39 -17.12
CA LEU A 20 23.71 -11.02 -17.51
C LEU A 20 23.31 -10.15 -16.31
N VAL A 21 22.63 -10.75 -15.33
CA VAL A 21 22.18 -10.07 -14.10
C VAL A 21 23.36 -9.74 -13.15
N ARG A 22 24.47 -10.46 -13.26
CA ARG A 22 25.68 -10.26 -12.42
C ARG A 22 26.57 -9.10 -12.84
N ARG A 23 26.31 -8.44 -13.97
CA ARG A 23 27.21 -7.42 -14.56
C ARG A 23 26.95 -5.97 -14.18
N LEU A 24 25.83 -5.67 -13.53
CA LEU A 24 25.60 -4.33 -13.02
C LEU A 24 26.22 -4.22 -11.62
N ASP A 25 27.13 -3.23 -11.44
CA ASP A 25 27.60 -2.82 -10.10
C ASP A 25 26.38 -2.56 -9.21
N ASP A 26 26.48 -2.91 -7.95
CA ASP A 26 25.45 -2.76 -6.94
C ASP A 26 24.86 -1.34 -6.89
N ARG A 27 25.69 -0.32 -7.09
CA ARG A 27 25.25 1.08 -7.15
C ARG A 27 24.53 1.41 -8.46
N ALA A 28 24.90 0.77 -9.55
CA ALA A 28 24.22 0.95 -10.84
C ALA A 28 22.80 0.39 -10.79
N TRP A 29 22.58 -0.75 -10.14
CA TRP A 29 21.25 -1.30 -9.91
C TRP A 29 20.36 -0.35 -9.12
N ASP A 30 20.83 0.14 -7.96
CA ASP A 30 20.06 1.00 -7.08
C ASP A 30 19.71 2.36 -7.73
N ARG A 31 20.48 2.81 -8.74
CA ARG A 31 20.18 3.98 -9.58
C ARG A 31 19.23 3.66 -10.75
N ALA A 32 19.38 2.49 -11.35
CA ALA A 32 18.57 2.09 -12.50
C ALA A 32 17.11 1.78 -12.13
N VAL A 33 16.86 1.26 -10.93
CA VAL A 33 15.52 0.85 -10.50
C VAL A 33 14.51 2.01 -10.50
N PRO A 34 14.76 3.17 -9.85
CA PRO A 34 13.79 4.26 -9.89
C PRO A 34 13.60 4.80 -11.32
N ILE A 35 14.62 4.78 -12.17
CA ILE A 35 14.50 5.16 -13.58
C ILE A 35 13.59 4.18 -14.32
N ALA A 36 13.78 2.87 -14.11
CA ALA A 36 12.94 1.84 -14.71
C ALA A 36 11.47 1.98 -14.27
N TYR A 37 11.21 2.20 -12.97
CA TYR A 37 9.84 2.44 -12.50
C TYR A 37 9.24 3.72 -13.07
N ALA A 38 10.02 4.80 -13.17
CA ALA A 38 9.56 6.03 -13.81
C ALA A 38 9.19 5.78 -15.29
N LEU A 39 10.03 5.09 -16.04
CA LEU A 39 9.75 4.73 -17.44
C LEU A 39 8.51 3.85 -17.58
N LEU A 40 8.34 2.82 -16.74
CA LEU A 40 7.15 1.98 -16.73
C LEU A 40 5.89 2.78 -16.39
N THR A 41 5.97 3.69 -15.42
CA THR A 41 4.87 4.58 -15.06
C THR A 41 4.53 5.55 -16.20
N ILE A 42 5.54 6.16 -16.83
CA ILE A 42 5.34 7.04 -17.99
C ILE A 42 4.69 6.27 -19.14
N LEU A 43 5.16 5.05 -19.42
CA LEU A 43 4.59 4.22 -20.48
C LEU A 43 3.11 3.90 -20.21
N LEU A 44 2.76 3.51 -18.98
CA LEU A 44 1.37 3.20 -18.61
C LEU A 44 0.45 4.42 -18.74
N PHE A 45 0.93 5.60 -18.34
CA PHE A 45 0.14 6.83 -18.32
C PHE A 45 0.44 7.78 -19.48
N ALA A 46 1.10 7.32 -20.55
CA ALA A 46 1.52 8.15 -21.68
C ALA A 46 0.36 8.94 -22.30
N ALA A 47 -0.80 8.29 -22.48
CA ALA A 47 -2.00 8.93 -23.04
C ALA A 47 -2.52 10.10 -22.19
N PHE A 48 -2.29 10.09 -20.88
CA PHE A 48 -2.59 11.21 -19.99
C PHE A 48 -1.47 12.26 -20.00
N LEU A 49 -0.23 11.81 -19.86
CA LEU A 49 0.94 12.70 -19.65
C LEU A 49 1.20 13.61 -20.85
N PHE A 50 1.07 13.08 -22.07
CA PHE A 50 1.42 13.76 -23.31
C PHE A 50 0.22 14.32 -24.10
N THR A 51 -0.98 14.37 -23.50
CA THR A 51 -2.16 14.95 -24.15
C THR A 51 -2.88 15.91 -23.21
N GLY A 52 -3.91 16.59 -23.69
CA GLY A 52 -4.81 17.44 -22.89
C GLY A 52 -5.80 16.68 -22.00
N LYS A 53 -5.80 15.33 -22.04
CA LYS A 53 -6.78 14.50 -21.34
C LYS A 53 -6.66 14.57 -19.82
N MET A 54 -7.75 14.26 -19.12
CA MET A 54 -7.81 14.05 -17.67
C MET A 54 -7.85 12.54 -17.38
N LEU A 55 -7.26 12.10 -16.28
CA LEU A 55 -7.56 10.77 -15.75
C LEU A 55 -8.98 10.78 -15.17
N PHE A 56 -9.80 9.87 -15.68
CA PHE A 56 -11.17 9.72 -15.20
C PHE A 56 -11.19 8.97 -13.88
N GLY A 57 -12.08 9.40 -12.97
CA GLY A 57 -12.41 8.68 -11.75
C GLY A 57 -13.86 8.97 -11.38
N THR A 58 -14.62 7.95 -11.00
CA THR A 58 -16.05 8.05 -10.69
C THR A 58 -16.35 9.09 -9.62
N ASP A 59 -15.55 9.11 -8.54
CA ASP A 59 -15.69 10.11 -7.48
C ASP A 59 -14.88 11.39 -7.77
N THR A 60 -13.85 11.30 -8.60
CA THR A 60 -13.00 12.45 -8.93
C THR A 60 -13.76 13.50 -9.71
N LEU A 61 -14.58 13.11 -10.70
CA LEU A 61 -15.23 14.07 -11.60
C LEU A 61 -16.33 14.87 -10.87
N PRO A 62 -17.33 14.26 -10.20
CA PRO A 62 -18.44 15.00 -9.63
C PRO A 62 -18.07 15.78 -8.35
N MET A 63 -17.14 15.26 -7.54
CA MET A 63 -16.81 15.85 -6.25
C MET A 63 -15.37 16.37 -6.19
N GLY A 64 -14.40 15.51 -6.46
CA GLY A 64 -12.98 15.83 -6.27
C GLY A 64 -12.46 16.95 -7.15
N TYR A 65 -12.85 16.99 -8.43
CA TYR A 65 -12.44 18.05 -9.36
C TYR A 65 -13.05 19.41 -8.97
N ALA A 66 -14.37 19.44 -8.75
CA ALA A 66 -15.08 20.67 -8.43
C ALA A 66 -14.52 21.32 -7.14
N ALA A 67 -14.34 20.54 -6.09
CA ALA A 67 -13.81 21.02 -4.83
C ALA A 67 -12.37 21.56 -4.96
N ARG A 68 -11.49 20.85 -5.68
CA ARG A 68 -10.11 21.29 -5.92
C ARG A 68 -10.05 22.53 -6.84
N LYS A 69 -10.97 22.64 -7.78
CA LYS A 69 -11.08 23.84 -8.62
C LYS A 69 -11.44 25.06 -7.78
N VAL A 70 -12.46 24.96 -6.93
CA VAL A 70 -12.84 26.03 -6.00
C VAL A 70 -11.66 26.39 -5.10
N PHE A 71 -10.98 25.42 -4.52
CA PHE A 71 -9.82 25.64 -3.67
C PHE A 71 -8.70 26.39 -4.40
N ALA A 72 -8.36 25.97 -5.61
CA ALA A 72 -7.33 26.60 -6.41
C ALA A 72 -7.70 28.02 -6.85
N ASP A 73 -8.96 28.25 -7.24
CA ASP A 73 -9.44 29.55 -7.69
C ASP A 73 -9.51 30.56 -6.52
N LEU A 74 -9.98 30.14 -5.36
CA LEU A 74 -9.98 30.98 -4.16
C LEU A 74 -8.54 31.33 -3.74
N PHE A 75 -7.61 30.36 -3.77
CA PHE A 75 -6.21 30.64 -3.48
C PHE A 75 -5.62 31.67 -4.46
N ARG A 76 -5.88 31.52 -5.77
CA ARG A 76 -5.38 32.49 -6.78
C ARG A 76 -5.99 33.88 -6.59
N ALA A 77 -7.25 33.95 -6.18
CA ALA A 77 -7.95 35.22 -5.96
C ALA A 77 -7.47 35.97 -4.68
N THR A 78 -7.14 35.21 -3.62
CA THR A 78 -6.88 35.80 -2.30
C THR A 78 -5.41 35.75 -1.87
N GLY A 79 -4.58 34.92 -2.50
CA GLY A 79 -3.21 34.66 -2.09
C GLY A 79 -3.07 33.90 -0.77
N SER A 80 -4.18 33.39 -0.21
CA SER A 80 -4.20 32.68 1.07
C SER A 80 -4.87 31.32 0.94
N ILE A 81 -4.52 30.35 1.81
CA ILE A 81 -5.10 29.01 1.82
C ILE A 81 -6.58 29.13 2.22
N PRO A 82 -7.53 28.75 1.33
CA PRO A 82 -8.95 28.82 1.63
C PRO A 82 -9.33 27.76 2.68
N LEU A 83 -9.97 28.20 3.76
CA LEU A 83 -10.45 27.30 4.82
C LEU A 83 -11.95 27.00 4.71
N TRP A 84 -12.66 27.74 3.85
CA TRP A 84 -14.11 27.65 3.68
C TRP A 84 -14.52 27.55 2.20
N ASN A 85 -15.41 26.62 1.91
CA ASN A 85 -16.05 26.48 0.59
C ASN A 85 -17.48 27.03 0.67
N PRO A 86 -17.78 28.19 0.09
CA PRO A 86 -19.11 28.78 0.16
C PRO A 86 -20.13 28.18 -0.80
N TYR A 87 -19.73 27.32 -1.73
CA TYR A 87 -20.56 26.87 -2.86
C TYR A 87 -21.26 25.53 -2.62
N VAL A 88 -21.01 24.88 -1.49
CA VAL A 88 -21.58 23.55 -1.19
C VAL A 88 -22.39 23.64 0.10
N MET A 89 -23.64 23.16 0.08
CA MET A 89 -24.55 23.08 1.24
C MET A 89 -24.68 24.40 2.05
N GLY A 90 -24.61 25.56 1.39
CA GLY A 90 -24.62 26.86 2.06
C GLY A 90 -23.29 27.24 2.72
N GLY A 91 -22.24 26.44 2.51
CA GLY A 91 -20.89 26.64 2.99
C GLY A 91 -20.42 25.54 3.93
N ILE A 92 -19.22 25.00 3.66
CA ILE A 92 -18.58 23.97 4.48
C ILE A 92 -17.08 24.24 4.65
N PRO A 93 -16.46 23.74 5.74
CA PRO A 93 -15.01 23.78 5.88
C PRO A 93 -14.30 22.99 4.78
N MET A 94 -13.21 23.53 4.22
CA MET A 94 -12.35 22.81 3.26
C MET A 94 -11.64 21.60 3.90
N VAL A 95 -11.48 21.59 5.20
CA VAL A 95 -10.66 20.62 5.96
C VAL A 95 -11.46 19.40 6.44
N ASP A 96 -12.72 19.26 6.05
CA ASP A 96 -13.59 18.18 6.54
C ASP A 96 -13.24 16.77 6.01
N GLY A 97 -12.36 16.69 5.01
CA GLY A 97 -11.92 15.43 4.42
C GLY A 97 -12.89 14.82 3.41
N LEU A 98 -14.10 15.38 3.22
CA LEU A 98 -15.09 14.86 2.27
C LEU A 98 -14.92 15.45 0.88
N ILE A 99 -14.52 16.72 0.80
CA ILE A 99 -14.47 17.48 -0.46
C ILE A 99 -13.05 18.02 -0.66
N GLY A 100 -12.16 17.22 -1.24
CA GLY A 100 -10.79 17.60 -1.53
C GLY A 100 -9.83 17.43 -0.35
N GLY A 101 -10.06 16.44 0.47
CA GLY A 101 -9.45 16.17 1.77
C GLY A 101 -7.93 16.13 1.91
N ASP A 102 -7.19 16.20 0.82
CA ASP A 102 -5.73 16.22 0.82
C ASP A 102 -5.12 17.64 0.81
N MET A 103 -5.85 18.64 1.31
CA MET A 103 -5.48 20.05 1.18
C MET A 103 -4.11 20.42 1.80
N PHE A 104 -3.70 19.74 2.86
CA PHE A 104 -2.38 19.92 3.49
C PHE A 104 -1.34 18.90 3.02
N TYR A 105 -1.71 18.01 2.10
CA TYR A 105 -0.79 17.04 1.55
C TYR A 105 0.17 17.71 0.54
N PRO A 106 1.50 17.41 0.55
CA PRO A 106 2.47 18.19 -0.23
C PRO A 106 2.16 18.31 -1.72
N THR A 107 1.61 17.26 -2.35
CA THR A 107 1.31 17.32 -3.79
C THR A 107 0.11 18.20 -4.13
N THR A 108 -0.64 18.68 -3.15
CA THR A 108 -1.72 19.65 -3.33
C THR A 108 -1.21 20.99 -3.92
N LEU A 109 0.05 21.33 -3.64
CA LEU A 109 0.69 22.52 -4.24
C LEU A 109 0.67 22.54 -5.76
N LEU A 110 0.63 21.36 -6.41
CA LEU A 110 0.56 21.27 -7.89
C LEU A 110 -0.68 21.96 -8.45
N GLN A 111 -1.81 21.99 -7.76
CA GLN A 111 -3.04 22.60 -8.25
C GLN A 111 -3.01 24.14 -8.24
N PHE A 112 -2.02 24.75 -7.59
CA PHE A 112 -1.84 26.20 -7.63
C PHE A 112 -1.09 26.66 -8.87
N VAL A 113 -0.21 25.80 -9.42
CA VAL A 113 0.67 26.10 -10.55
C VAL A 113 0.25 25.43 -11.87
N LEU A 114 -0.54 24.36 -11.79
CA LEU A 114 -1.00 23.61 -12.97
C LEU A 114 -2.53 23.70 -13.12
N PRO A 115 -3.07 23.43 -14.32
CA PRO A 115 -4.49 23.17 -14.48
C PRO A 115 -4.94 22.02 -13.56
N VAL A 116 -6.05 22.20 -12.84
CA VAL A 116 -6.49 21.29 -11.77
C VAL A 116 -6.61 19.84 -12.25
N HIS A 117 -7.15 19.61 -13.47
CA HIS A 117 -7.25 18.26 -14.03
C HIS A 117 -5.88 17.59 -14.26
N LYS A 118 -4.85 18.37 -14.60
CA LYS A 118 -3.47 17.87 -14.71
C LYS A 118 -2.85 17.63 -13.34
N ALA A 119 -3.05 18.55 -12.40
CA ALA A 119 -2.56 18.39 -11.04
C ALA A 119 -3.08 17.10 -10.39
N ILE A 120 -4.40 16.82 -10.49
CA ILE A 120 -5.00 15.58 -9.98
C ILE A 120 -4.32 14.36 -10.62
N GLY A 121 -4.25 14.27 -11.94
CA GLY A 121 -3.66 13.12 -12.60
C GLY A 121 -2.17 12.94 -12.29
N LEU A 122 -1.38 14.02 -12.24
CA LEU A 122 0.05 13.95 -11.88
C LEU A 122 0.27 13.47 -10.44
N LYS A 123 -0.60 13.86 -9.50
CA LYS A 123 -0.57 13.32 -8.12
C LYS A 123 -0.75 11.80 -8.13
N LEU A 124 -1.72 11.28 -8.88
CA LEU A 124 -1.98 9.85 -8.98
C LEU A 124 -0.80 9.11 -9.63
N VAL A 125 -0.31 9.59 -10.76
CA VAL A 125 0.84 9.00 -11.47
C VAL A 125 2.10 8.98 -10.60
N LEU A 126 2.38 10.07 -9.89
CA LEU A 126 3.50 10.14 -8.94
C LEU A 126 3.37 9.07 -7.85
N HIS A 127 2.17 8.86 -7.30
CA HIS A 127 1.98 7.88 -6.24
C HIS A 127 2.10 6.44 -6.73
N ILE A 128 1.74 6.13 -7.96
CA ILE A 128 2.04 4.82 -8.58
C ILE A 128 3.56 4.58 -8.61
N PHE A 129 4.33 5.56 -9.08
CA PHE A 129 5.79 5.48 -9.06
C PHE A 129 6.35 5.30 -7.64
N LEU A 130 5.87 6.11 -6.69
CA LEU A 130 6.32 6.06 -5.28
C LEU A 130 6.00 4.71 -4.63
N ALA A 131 4.85 4.10 -4.94
CA ALA A 131 4.51 2.78 -4.44
C ALA A 131 5.58 1.73 -4.79
N GLY A 132 6.03 1.69 -6.04
CA GLY A 132 7.08 0.78 -6.49
C GLY A 132 8.43 1.11 -5.87
N TRP A 133 8.82 2.38 -5.88
CA TRP A 133 10.11 2.79 -5.35
C TRP A 133 10.24 2.57 -3.84
N PHE A 134 9.24 2.95 -3.07
CA PHE A 134 9.25 2.74 -1.62
C PHE A 134 9.18 1.25 -1.27
N PHE A 135 8.45 0.44 -2.05
CA PHE A 135 8.46 -1.00 -1.88
C PHE A 135 9.85 -1.59 -2.14
N TYR A 136 10.54 -1.16 -3.18
CA TYR A 136 11.93 -1.58 -3.44
C TYR A 136 12.85 -1.25 -2.25
N LEU A 137 12.80 -0.02 -1.72
CA LEU A 137 13.60 0.38 -0.57
C LEU A 137 13.30 -0.48 0.67
N PHE A 138 12.02 -0.75 0.93
CA PHE A 138 11.58 -1.63 2.00
C PHE A 138 12.11 -3.05 1.79
N ALA A 139 11.92 -3.64 0.61
CA ALA A 139 12.34 -4.99 0.28
C ALA A 139 13.87 -5.15 0.41
N ARG A 140 14.64 -4.17 -0.07
CA ARG A 140 16.10 -4.14 0.09
C ARG A 140 16.51 -4.07 1.57
N THR A 141 15.86 -3.24 2.35
CA THR A 141 16.13 -3.12 3.80
C THR A 141 15.78 -4.40 4.53
N SER A 142 14.75 -5.12 4.08
CA SER A 142 14.34 -6.42 4.64
C SER A 142 15.20 -7.59 4.17
N GLY A 143 16.22 -7.36 3.31
CA GLY A 143 17.22 -8.36 2.93
C GLY A 143 16.97 -9.08 1.61
N ALA A 144 15.96 -8.68 0.83
CA ALA A 144 15.74 -9.23 -0.51
C ALA A 144 16.88 -8.84 -1.48
N SER A 145 17.23 -9.70 -2.43
CA SER A 145 18.15 -9.35 -3.50
C SER A 145 17.57 -8.24 -4.39
N ARG A 146 18.42 -7.54 -5.14
CA ARG A 146 17.98 -6.45 -6.01
C ARG A 146 16.96 -6.88 -7.06
N PRO A 147 17.15 -7.99 -7.79
CA PRO A 147 16.15 -8.46 -8.75
C PRO A 147 14.80 -8.82 -8.09
N ALA A 148 14.83 -9.47 -6.91
CA ALA A 148 13.60 -9.79 -6.19
C ALA A 148 12.88 -8.54 -5.68
N ALA A 149 13.63 -7.57 -5.14
CA ALA A 149 13.08 -6.30 -4.70
C ALA A 149 12.49 -5.49 -5.87
N PHE A 150 13.14 -5.51 -7.05
CA PHE A 150 12.60 -4.91 -8.27
C PHE A 150 11.30 -5.58 -8.71
N PHE A 151 11.27 -6.91 -8.76
CA PHE A 151 10.03 -7.65 -9.05
C PHE A 151 8.92 -7.26 -8.08
N GLY A 152 9.21 -7.25 -6.77
CA GLY A 152 8.23 -6.90 -5.74
C GLY A 152 7.68 -5.50 -5.88
N GLY A 153 8.54 -4.52 -6.14
CA GLY A 153 8.12 -3.14 -6.36
C GLY A 153 7.26 -2.97 -7.62
N ALA A 154 7.64 -3.63 -8.74
CA ALA A 154 6.84 -3.64 -9.96
C ALA A 154 5.47 -4.33 -9.73
N SER A 155 5.48 -5.47 -9.04
CA SER A 155 4.27 -6.23 -8.70
C SER A 155 3.32 -5.41 -7.83
N TYR A 156 3.85 -4.65 -6.85
CA TYR A 156 3.06 -3.83 -5.97
C TYR A 156 2.50 -2.58 -6.65
N MET A 157 3.35 -1.80 -7.37
CA MET A 157 2.90 -0.55 -8.00
C MET A 157 1.86 -0.76 -9.10
N PHE A 158 1.88 -1.92 -9.76
CA PHE A 158 0.92 -2.31 -10.79
C PHE A 158 -0.10 -3.35 -10.30
N ALA A 159 -0.18 -3.59 -9.00
CA ALA A 159 -1.22 -4.44 -8.45
C ALA A 159 -2.61 -3.94 -8.89
N PRO A 160 -3.53 -4.81 -9.31
CA PRO A 160 -4.90 -4.43 -9.65
C PRO A 160 -5.56 -3.58 -8.55
N TYR A 161 -5.32 -3.88 -7.28
CA TYR A 161 -5.76 -3.06 -6.15
C TYR A 161 -5.30 -1.60 -6.30
N ILE A 162 -4.02 -1.36 -6.56
CA ILE A 162 -3.44 -0.01 -6.62
C ILE A 162 -3.97 0.77 -7.83
N VAL A 163 -3.91 0.16 -9.02
CA VAL A 163 -4.23 0.85 -10.28
C VAL A 163 -5.73 1.15 -10.39
N SER A 164 -6.59 0.23 -9.95
CA SER A 164 -8.04 0.41 -10.03
C SER A 164 -8.58 1.54 -9.14
N LEU A 165 -7.85 1.96 -8.10
CA LEU A 165 -8.22 3.12 -7.27
C LEU A 165 -8.30 4.43 -8.06
N ILE A 166 -7.57 4.53 -9.18
CA ILE A 166 -7.64 5.70 -10.09
C ILE A 166 -9.04 5.81 -10.69
N TYR A 167 -9.56 4.70 -11.23
CA TYR A 167 -10.90 4.67 -11.83
C TYR A 167 -12.00 4.92 -10.78
N ALA A 168 -11.84 4.38 -9.58
CA ALA A 168 -12.75 4.65 -8.48
C ALA A 168 -12.73 6.12 -8.00
N GLY A 169 -11.67 6.88 -8.33
CA GLY A 169 -11.46 8.23 -7.82
C GLY A 169 -11.09 8.29 -6.34
N HIS A 170 -10.52 7.22 -5.82
CA HIS A 170 -10.19 7.06 -4.41
C HIS A 170 -8.74 7.53 -4.11
N ASP A 171 -8.44 8.80 -4.37
CA ASP A 171 -7.11 9.40 -4.25
C ASP A 171 -6.45 9.12 -2.90
N GLY A 172 -7.15 9.39 -1.80
CA GLY A 172 -6.61 9.18 -0.45
C GLY A 172 -6.24 7.72 -0.16
N LYS A 173 -7.02 6.74 -0.67
CA LYS A 173 -6.67 5.31 -0.55
C LYS A 173 -5.39 4.99 -1.32
N LEU A 174 -5.26 5.51 -2.55
CA LEU A 174 -4.06 5.35 -3.37
C LEU A 174 -2.83 5.94 -2.67
N PHE A 175 -2.95 7.13 -2.09
CA PHE A 175 -1.84 7.80 -1.40
C PHE A 175 -1.39 7.00 -0.18
N VAL A 176 -2.32 6.55 0.67
CA VAL A 176 -1.97 5.68 1.82
C VAL A 176 -1.30 4.40 1.36
N ALA A 177 -1.88 3.69 0.38
CA ALA A 177 -1.29 2.44 -0.13
C ALA A 177 0.12 2.68 -0.68
N SER A 178 0.35 3.79 -1.39
CA SER A 178 1.66 4.14 -1.95
C SER A 178 2.69 4.52 -0.88
N LEU A 179 2.27 5.11 0.24
CA LEU A 179 3.14 5.50 1.35
C LEU A 179 3.39 4.37 2.36
N LEU A 180 2.54 3.34 2.37
CA LEU A 180 2.68 2.20 3.29
C LEU A 180 4.08 1.58 3.26
N PRO A 181 4.68 1.29 2.07
CA PRO A 181 6.04 0.76 2.02
C PRO A 181 7.10 1.72 2.59
N LEU A 182 6.92 3.05 2.47
CA LEU A 182 7.81 4.04 3.08
C LEU A 182 7.80 3.93 4.61
N GLY A 183 6.59 3.79 5.20
CA GLY A 183 6.46 3.58 6.64
C GLY A 183 7.14 2.31 7.11
N PHE A 184 6.95 1.18 6.42
CA PHE A 184 7.65 -0.07 6.73
C PHE A 184 9.17 0.04 6.50
N PHE A 185 9.63 0.72 5.47
CA PHE A 185 11.05 1.01 5.24
C PHE A 185 11.68 1.75 6.42
N ALA A 186 11.03 2.84 6.86
CA ALA A 186 11.49 3.63 7.99
C ALA A 186 11.48 2.83 9.29
N LEU A 187 10.41 2.04 9.51
CA LEU A 187 10.24 1.18 10.68
C LEU A 187 11.31 0.09 10.76
N GLU A 188 11.60 -0.62 9.65
CA GLU A 188 12.65 -1.64 9.62
C GLU A 188 14.04 -1.08 9.98
N ARG A 189 14.33 0.14 9.54
CA ARG A 189 15.56 0.84 9.89
C ARG A 189 15.57 1.21 11.37
N LEU A 190 14.45 1.74 11.88
CA LEU A 190 14.30 2.11 13.28
C LEU A 190 14.49 0.89 14.20
N ILE A 191 13.84 -0.23 13.91
CA ILE A 191 13.95 -1.48 14.66
C ILE A 191 15.40 -1.97 14.71
N ARG A 192 16.11 -1.95 13.58
CA ARG A 192 17.47 -2.51 13.48
C ARG A 192 18.54 -1.60 14.04
N ARG A 193 18.35 -0.29 14.09
CA ARG A 193 19.40 0.70 14.37
C ARG A 193 19.11 1.58 15.57
N ALA A 194 17.84 1.76 15.94
CA ALA A 194 17.35 2.68 16.97
C ALA A 194 18.03 4.08 16.88
N ARG A 195 18.08 4.66 15.66
CA ARG A 195 18.68 5.98 15.41
C ARG A 195 17.61 7.06 15.30
N LEU A 196 17.92 8.27 15.78
CA LEU A 196 17.00 9.42 15.68
C LEU A 196 16.60 9.74 14.23
N ALA A 197 17.54 9.67 13.29
CA ALA A 197 17.22 9.93 11.87
C ALA A 197 16.19 8.93 11.30
N ASP A 198 16.22 7.65 11.73
CA ASP A 198 15.25 6.66 11.32
C ASP A 198 13.88 6.91 12.00
N ALA A 199 13.88 7.41 13.24
CA ALA A 199 12.67 7.85 13.95
C ALA A 199 12.02 9.07 13.28
N VAL A 200 12.82 10.07 12.87
CA VAL A 200 12.33 11.23 12.11
C VAL A 200 11.72 10.82 10.77
N LEU A 201 12.37 9.90 10.05
CA LEU A 201 11.81 9.37 8.79
C LEU A 201 10.48 8.63 9.03
N PHE A 202 10.39 7.86 10.11
CA PHE A 202 9.15 7.16 10.48
C PHE A 202 8.05 8.17 10.88
N ALA A 203 8.37 9.19 11.67
CA ALA A 203 7.43 10.27 12.03
C ALA A 203 6.91 11.00 10.79
N ALA A 204 7.80 11.33 9.84
CA ALA A 204 7.41 11.95 8.57
C ALA A 204 6.48 11.03 7.76
N SER A 205 6.77 9.72 7.72
CA SER A 205 5.93 8.74 7.03
C SER A 205 4.52 8.67 7.64
N VAL A 206 4.41 8.63 8.97
CA VAL A 206 3.13 8.64 9.69
C VAL A 206 2.37 9.96 9.44
N GLY A 207 3.05 11.09 9.53
CA GLY A 207 2.44 12.40 9.25
C GLY A 207 1.89 12.49 7.82
N LEU A 208 2.67 12.05 6.83
CA LEU A 208 2.22 12.00 5.44
C LEU A 208 1.00 11.10 5.26
N LEU A 209 0.97 9.91 5.89
CA LEU A 209 -0.19 9.02 5.85
C LEU A 209 -1.46 9.70 6.39
N ILE A 210 -1.35 10.45 7.47
CA ILE A 210 -2.49 11.18 8.06
C ILE A 210 -2.94 12.32 7.13
N LEU A 211 -1.99 13.05 6.53
CA LEU A 211 -2.28 14.17 5.62
C LEU A 211 -2.93 13.75 4.30
N THR A 212 -2.96 12.46 3.95
CA THR A 212 -3.75 11.95 2.80
C THR A 212 -5.25 12.12 2.99
N ALA A 213 -5.71 12.49 4.19
CA ALA A 213 -7.09 12.59 4.63
C ALA A 213 -7.90 11.27 4.61
N HIS A 214 -7.29 10.14 4.34
CA HIS A 214 -7.96 8.84 4.48
C HIS A 214 -7.64 8.19 5.83
N LEU A 215 -8.18 8.77 6.91
CA LEU A 215 -7.84 8.42 8.29
C LEU A 215 -8.04 6.94 8.64
N GLN A 216 -9.04 6.29 8.06
CA GLN A 216 -9.29 4.86 8.28
C GLN A 216 -8.13 3.99 7.78
N LEU A 217 -7.64 4.22 6.56
CA LEU A 217 -6.48 3.48 6.05
C LEU A 217 -5.20 3.84 6.79
N ALA A 218 -5.01 5.11 7.13
CA ALA A 218 -3.87 5.55 7.96
C ALA A 218 -3.87 4.84 9.33
N PHE A 219 -5.05 4.69 9.97
CA PHE A 219 -5.21 3.93 11.21
C PHE A 219 -4.79 2.46 11.05
N PHE A 220 -5.24 1.79 10.00
CA PHE A 220 -4.83 0.40 9.73
C PHE A 220 -3.34 0.27 9.44
N ALA A 221 -2.75 1.22 8.70
CA ALA A 221 -1.32 1.26 8.46
C ALA A 221 -0.52 1.41 9.76
N CYS A 222 -0.93 2.34 10.64
CA CYS A 222 -0.31 2.52 11.96
C CYS A 222 -0.46 1.28 12.85
N GLY A 223 -1.61 0.61 12.81
CA GLY A 223 -1.83 -0.67 13.48
C GLY A 223 -0.87 -1.76 12.99
N ALA A 224 -0.67 -1.86 11.67
CA ALA A 224 0.28 -2.80 11.08
C ALA A 224 1.73 -2.47 11.47
N PHE A 225 2.11 -1.19 11.53
CA PHE A 225 3.43 -0.77 12.03
C PHE A 225 3.64 -1.13 13.50
N GLY A 226 2.62 -0.89 14.35
CA GLY A 226 2.66 -1.28 15.75
C GLY A 226 2.80 -2.78 15.93
N PHE A 227 2.02 -3.56 15.18
CA PHE A 227 2.11 -5.03 15.21
C PHE A 227 3.50 -5.52 14.75
N ARG A 228 4.07 -4.94 13.68
CA ARG A 228 5.42 -5.27 13.22
C ARG A 228 6.48 -4.89 14.25
N PHE A 229 6.37 -3.71 14.84
CA PHE A 229 7.30 -3.28 15.89
C PHE A 229 7.29 -4.23 17.08
N ILE A 230 6.12 -4.57 17.62
CA ILE A 230 5.96 -5.49 18.75
C ILE A 230 6.53 -6.88 18.42
N TRP A 231 6.23 -7.39 17.23
CA TRP A 231 6.74 -8.68 16.75
C TRP A 231 8.27 -8.74 16.78
N GLU A 232 8.92 -7.76 16.20
CA GLU A 232 10.38 -7.70 16.16
C GLU A 232 11.01 -7.37 17.51
N ALA A 233 10.36 -6.52 18.31
CA ALA A 233 10.81 -6.21 19.67
C ALA A 233 10.82 -7.45 20.58
N ILE A 234 9.78 -8.29 20.49
CA ILE A 234 9.73 -9.57 21.22
C ILE A 234 10.87 -10.49 20.75
N ALA A 235 11.10 -10.58 19.44
CA ALA A 235 12.16 -11.40 18.89
C ALA A 235 13.55 -10.90 19.31
N ALA A 236 13.80 -9.60 19.27
CA ALA A 236 15.06 -8.98 19.72
C ALA A 236 15.26 -9.12 21.23
N TRP A 237 14.20 -8.95 22.02
CA TRP A 237 14.26 -9.16 23.47
C TRP A 237 14.67 -10.58 23.83
N ARG A 238 14.11 -11.59 23.13
CA ARG A 238 14.48 -13.00 23.31
C ARG A 238 15.94 -13.31 22.92
N ARG A 239 16.51 -12.52 21.99
CA ARG A 239 17.94 -12.59 21.64
C ARG A 239 18.86 -11.86 22.64
N GLY A 240 18.31 -11.22 23.68
CA GLY A 240 19.07 -10.47 24.68
C GLY A 240 19.37 -9.01 24.28
N GLU A 241 18.86 -8.50 23.18
CA GLU A 241 19.10 -7.15 22.64
C GLU A 241 18.26 -6.08 23.37
N LYS A 242 18.22 -6.14 24.72
CA LYS A 242 17.29 -5.35 25.56
C LYS A 242 17.46 -3.83 25.40
N GLU A 243 18.71 -3.35 25.30
CA GLU A 243 18.98 -1.92 25.15
C GLU A 243 18.52 -1.39 23.77
N LEU A 244 18.74 -2.17 22.71
CA LEU A 244 18.21 -1.83 21.37
C LEU A 244 16.69 -1.74 21.40
N VAL A 245 16.01 -2.71 22.04
CA VAL A 245 14.54 -2.70 22.18
C VAL A 245 14.06 -1.51 22.97
N ARG A 246 14.67 -1.21 24.14
CA ARG A 246 14.29 -0.07 24.99
C ARG A 246 14.41 1.25 24.24
N ARG A 247 15.57 1.49 23.62
CA ARG A 247 15.81 2.70 22.83
C ARG A 247 14.89 2.77 21.61
N GLY A 248 14.71 1.66 20.91
CA GLY A 248 13.80 1.55 19.76
C GLY A 248 12.35 1.86 20.15
N ALA A 249 11.87 1.36 21.31
CA ALA A 249 10.52 1.60 21.80
C ALA A 249 10.28 3.09 22.13
N VAL A 250 11.22 3.72 22.81
CA VAL A 250 11.12 5.18 23.09
C VAL A 250 11.06 5.97 21.79
N LEU A 251 11.96 5.69 20.84
CA LEU A 251 11.99 6.39 19.56
C LEU A 251 10.74 6.12 18.71
N PHE A 252 10.21 4.88 18.74
CA PHE A 252 8.98 4.53 18.04
C PHE A 252 7.77 5.33 18.57
N VAL A 253 7.60 5.40 19.89
CA VAL A 253 6.51 6.15 20.51
C VAL A 253 6.65 7.65 20.22
N LEU A 254 7.84 8.22 20.39
CA LEU A 254 8.09 9.63 20.11
C LEU A 254 7.83 9.95 18.62
N ALA A 255 8.26 9.07 17.71
CA ALA A 255 8.03 9.24 16.28
C ALA A 255 6.55 9.13 15.91
N ALA A 256 5.80 8.20 16.53
CA ALA A 256 4.35 8.10 16.34
C ALA A 256 3.63 9.36 16.80
N ILE A 257 3.98 9.90 17.98
CA ILE A 257 3.44 11.17 18.50
C ILE A 257 3.78 12.34 17.58
N ALA A 258 5.05 12.44 17.15
CA ALA A 258 5.48 13.50 16.23
C ALA A 258 4.77 13.43 14.88
N GLY A 259 4.60 12.22 14.33
CA GLY A 259 3.84 12.00 13.09
C GLY A 259 2.36 12.39 13.25
N ALA A 260 1.73 12.00 14.36
CA ALA A 260 0.35 12.41 14.66
C ALA A 260 0.24 13.95 14.81
N ALA A 261 1.22 14.60 15.44
CA ALA A 261 1.27 16.05 15.58
C ALA A 261 1.43 16.76 14.23
N LEU A 262 2.24 16.22 13.30
CA LEU A 262 2.34 16.71 11.92
C LEU A 262 1.01 16.61 11.17
N GLY A 263 0.24 15.54 11.39
CA GLY A 263 -1.08 15.36 10.81
C GLY A 263 -2.20 16.13 11.50
N ALA A 264 -1.95 16.73 12.67
CA ALA A 264 -2.99 17.39 13.49
C ALA A 264 -3.64 18.59 12.79
N VAL A 265 -2.91 19.26 11.91
CA VAL A 265 -3.44 20.36 11.08
C VAL A 265 -4.65 19.89 10.22
N GLN A 266 -4.67 18.63 9.80
CA GLN A 266 -5.76 18.01 9.07
C GLN A 266 -6.77 17.34 10.02
N THR A 267 -6.28 16.54 10.98
CA THR A 267 -7.15 15.67 11.79
C THR A 267 -7.95 16.42 12.84
N TYR A 268 -7.39 17.47 13.45
CA TYR A 268 -8.11 18.20 14.51
C TYR A 268 -9.33 18.96 13.98
N PRO A 269 -9.25 19.78 12.90
CA PRO A 269 -10.43 20.41 12.32
C PRO A 269 -11.45 19.39 11.80
N ALA A 270 -10.99 18.33 11.13
CA ALA A 270 -11.87 17.27 10.63
C ALA A 270 -12.63 16.56 11.77
N TYR A 271 -11.95 16.26 12.89
CA TYR A 271 -12.59 15.70 14.09
C TYR A 271 -13.63 16.65 14.68
N ARG A 272 -13.30 17.93 14.85
CA ARG A 272 -14.22 18.95 15.38
C ARG A 272 -15.46 19.08 14.50
N PHE A 273 -15.30 19.14 13.18
CA PHE A 273 -16.41 19.18 12.25
C PHE A 273 -17.25 17.89 12.31
N THR A 274 -16.62 16.73 12.22
CA THR A 274 -17.32 15.45 12.22
C THR A 274 -18.08 15.21 13.52
N SER A 275 -17.49 15.52 14.67
CA SER A 275 -18.12 15.29 15.97
C SER A 275 -19.31 16.22 16.26
N THR A 276 -19.41 17.37 15.58
CA THR A 276 -20.43 18.37 15.87
C THR A 276 -21.51 18.42 14.76
N TYR A 277 -21.11 18.30 13.49
CA TYR A 277 -22.01 18.61 12.36
C TYR A 277 -22.27 17.41 11.44
N SER A 278 -21.47 16.35 11.53
CA SER A 278 -21.66 15.18 10.66
C SER A 278 -22.80 14.30 11.18
N PRO A 279 -23.59 13.68 10.28
CA PRO A 279 -24.53 12.60 10.65
C PRO A 279 -23.84 11.41 11.36
N ARG A 280 -22.50 11.32 11.28
CA ARG A 280 -21.69 10.29 11.95
C ARG A 280 -21.23 10.68 13.37
N ALA A 281 -21.62 11.85 13.89
CA ALA A 281 -21.20 12.33 15.21
C ALA A 281 -21.57 11.32 16.33
N GLY A 282 -22.73 10.68 16.24
CA GLY A 282 -23.18 9.63 17.17
C GLY A 282 -22.61 8.24 16.91
N GLY A 283 -21.76 8.08 15.91
CA GLY A 283 -21.29 6.79 15.41
C GLY A 283 -22.17 6.24 14.30
N VAL A 284 -21.78 5.09 13.73
CA VAL A 284 -22.52 4.41 12.67
C VAL A 284 -23.10 3.10 13.19
N THR A 285 -24.21 2.64 12.62
CA THR A 285 -24.78 1.32 12.93
C THR A 285 -23.88 0.18 12.51
N TYR A 286 -24.09 -1.00 13.05
CA TYR A 286 -23.33 -2.20 12.68
C TYR A 286 -23.48 -2.51 11.18
N GLU A 287 -24.70 -2.39 10.65
CA GLU A 287 -25.02 -2.62 9.23
C GLU A 287 -24.25 -1.63 8.34
N PHE A 288 -24.18 -0.35 8.73
CA PHE A 288 -23.41 0.63 7.99
C PHE A 288 -21.90 0.41 8.12
N ALA A 289 -21.42 0.02 9.30
CA ALA A 289 -20.00 -0.29 9.51
C ALA A 289 -19.53 -1.48 8.70
N THR A 290 -20.40 -2.49 8.50
CA THR A 290 -20.12 -3.70 7.72
C THR A 290 -20.49 -3.59 6.24
N SER A 291 -21.04 -2.44 5.79
CA SER A 291 -21.26 -2.20 4.36
C SER A 291 -19.93 -2.29 3.59
N TRP A 292 -19.98 -2.79 2.36
CA TRP A 292 -18.80 -3.09 1.54
C TRP A 292 -17.79 -4.05 2.21
N SER A 293 -18.27 -5.02 2.98
CA SER A 293 -17.48 -6.21 3.30
C SER A 293 -17.18 -7.00 2.02
N ILE A 294 -16.07 -7.73 1.99
CA ILE A 294 -15.90 -8.77 0.98
C ILE A 294 -16.71 -10.00 1.42
N HIS A 295 -17.52 -10.53 0.51
CA HIS A 295 -18.28 -11.76 0.79
C HIS A 295 -17.45 -12.99 0.45
N TRP A 296 -17.79 -14.14 1.04
CA TRP A 296 -17.03 -15.39 0.85
C TRP A 296 -16.87 -15.75 -0.64
N GLU A 297 -17.96 -15.59 -1.40
CA GLU A 297 -17.99 -15.87 -2.83
C GLU A 297 -17.03 -14.96 -3.60
N GLU A 298 -16.90 -13.73 -3.16
CA GLU A 298 -16.04 -12.73 -3.79
C GLU A 298 -14.56 -12.87 -3.39
N ALA A 299 -14.23 -13.65 -2.35
CA ALA A 299 -12.85 -13.83 -1.91
C ALA A 299 -11.95 -14.45 -3.00
N VAL A 300 -12.53 -15.16 -3.97
CA VAL A 300 -11.85 -15.65 -5.17
C VAL A 300 -11.27 -14.49 -6.00
N SER A 301 -11.87 -13.29 -5.94
CA SER A 301 -11.35 -12.09 -6.62
C SER A 301 -9.97 -11.66 -6.12
N LEU A 302 -9.52 -12.11 -4.95
CA LEU A 302 -8.16 -11.88 -4.48
C LEU A 302 -7.12 -12.63 -5.34
N LEU A 303 -7.50 -13.77 -5.91
CA LEU A 303 -6.66 -14.58 -6.81
C LEU A 303 -6.94 -14.27 -8.28
N VAL A 304 -8.22 -14.23 -8.66
CA VAL A 304 -8.68 -13.96 -10.04
C VAL A 304 -9.31 -12.56 -10.05
N PRO A 305 -8.60 -11.50 -10.50
CA PRO A 305 -9.01 -10.11 -10.29
C PRO A 305 -10.43 -9.77 -10.74
N GLU A 306 -10.89 -10.35 -11.85
CA GLU A 306 -12.19 -10.03 -12.45
C GLU A 306 -13.31 -11.01 -12.04
N PHE A 307 -13.07 -11.92 -11.10
CA PHE A 307 -14.06 -12.93 -10.74
C PHE A 307 -15.41 -12.34 -10.30
N GLY A 308 -15.39 -11.31 -9.46
CA GLY A 308 -16.60 -10.63 -9.00
C GLY A 308 -17.19 -9.62 -9.99
N HIS A 309 -16.46 -9.32 -11.06
CA HIS A 309 -16.70 -8.20 -11.97
C HIS A 309 -16.82 -6.83 -11.26
N TYR A 310 -17.12 -5.79 -12.02
CA TYR A 310 -17.19 -4.40 -11.55
C TYR A 310 -18.34 -3.67 -12.24
N LEU A 311 -18.77 -2.57 -11.65
CA LEU A 311 -19.81 -1.69 -12.20
C LEU A 311 -21.10 -2.47 -12.53
N ASP A 312 -21.63 -2.27 -13.72
CA ASP A 312 -22.90 -2.88 -14.18
C ASP A 312 -22.84 -4.42 -14.28
N ASN A 313 -21.66 -5.00 -14.40
CA ASN A 313 -21.47 -6.46 -14.45
C ASN A 313 -21.17 -7.07 -13.08
N TYR A 314 -21.09 -6.25 -12.01
CA TYR A 314 -20.84 -6.77 -10.67
C TYR A 314 -22.00 -7.64 -10.20
N TRP A 315 -21.70 -8.88 -9.79
CA TRP A 315 -22.70 -9.87 -9.36
C TRP A 315 -22.71 -10.12 -7.85
N GLY A 316 -21.79 -9.46 -7.09
CA GLY A 316 -21.71 -9.66 -5.64
C GLY A 316 -22.85 -8.99 -4.87
N LYS A 317 -22.78 -9.08 -3.55
CA LYS A 317 -23.85 -8.63 -2.65
C LYS A 317 -23.81 -7.15 -2.29
N ASN A 318 -22.69 -6.45 -2.58
CA ASN A 318 -22.60 -5.02 -2.33
C ASN A 318 -23.40 -4.23 -3.39
N PRO A 319 -23.85 -3.00 -3.10
CA PRO A 319 -24.63 -2.23 -4.07
C PRO A 319 -23.90 -1.96 -5.39
N PHE A 320 -22.58 -1.84 -5.33
CA PHE A 320 -21.66 -1.68 -6.47
C PHE A 320 -20.23 -1.97 -6.06
N LYS A 321 -19.35 -2.18 -7.05
CA LYS A 321 -17.92 -2.35 -6.87
C LYS A 321 -17.16 -1.52 -7.89
N LEU A 322 -16.26 -0.65 -7.43
CA LEU A 322 -15.53 0.30 -8.26
C LEU A 322 -14.05 -0.03 -8.41
N ASN A 323 -13.49 -0.81 -7.50
CA ASN A 323 -12.07 -1.15 -7.49
C ASN A 323 -11.83 -2.64 -7.22
N CYS A 324 -10.69 -3.11 -7.68
CA CYS A 324 -10.21 -4.47 -7.45
C CYS A 324 -9.55 -4.60 -6.07
N GLU A 325 -9.71 -5.72 -5.38
CA GLU A 325 -8.99 -6.03 -4.15
C GLU A 325 -7.76 -6.94 -4.36
N SER A 326 -7.54 -7.45 -5.57
CA SER A 326 -6.46 -8.40 -5.86
C SER A 326 -5.08 -7.78 -5.76
N PRO A 327 -4.09 -8.46 -5.14
CA PRO A 327 -2.67 -8.10 -5.23
C PRO A 327 -2.04 -8.41 -6.60
N GLY A 328 -2.81 -9.01 -7.52
CA GLY A 328 -2.34 -9.53 -8.79
C GLY A 328 -2.07 -11.03 -8.75
N PHE A 329 -2.43 -11.71 -9.86
CA PHE A 329 -2.38 -13.17 -9.97
C PHE A 329 -1.01 -13.76 -9.61
N LEU A 330 0.07 -13.23 -10.20
CA LEU A 330 1.42 -13.76 -9.96
C LEU A 330 1.89 -13.56 -8.50
N ALA A 331 1.59 -12.40 -7.91
CA ALA A 331 1.90 -12.14 -6.51
C ALA A 331 1.14 -13.10 -5.59
N MET A 332 -0.14 -13.32 -5.88
CA MET A 332 -0.98 -14.24 -5.10
C MET A 332 -0.56 -15.70 -5.25
N LEU A 333 -0.24 -16.14 -6.48
CA LEU A 333 0.28 -17.48 -6.76
C LEU A 333 1.55 -17.77 -5.94
N LEU A 334 2.52 -16.85 -5.98
CA LEU A 334 3.77 -16.99 -5.23
C LEU A 334 3.52 -16.89 -3.71
N ALA A 335 2.61 -16.03 -3.26
CA ALA A 335 2.24 -15.95 -1.86
C ALA A 335 1.62 -17.27 -1.38
N LEU A 336 0.71 -17.88 -2.12
CA LEU A 336 0.13 -19.18 -1.79
C LEU A 336 1.19 -20.29 -1.80
N ALA A 337 2.06 -20.32 -2.80
CA ALA A 337 3.18 -21.27 -2.88
C ALA A 337 4.12 -21.17 -1.66
N GLY A 338 4.27 -19.98 -1.11
CA GLY A 338 5.09 -19.72 0.09
C GLY A 338 4.57 -20.43 1.34
N LEU A 339 3.29 -20.82 1.42
CA LEU A 339 2.73 -21.59 2.54
C LEU A 339 3.49 -22.91 2.76
N ALA A 340 3.96 -23.55 1.69
CA ALA A 340 4.76 -24.77 1.77
C ALA A 340 6.08 -24.58 2.56
N ARG A 341 6.54 -23.33 2.69
CA ARG A 341 7.78 -22.99 3.42
C ARG A 341 7.55 -22.48 4.84
N LEU A 342 6.33 -22.16 5.24
CA LEU A 342 6.02 -21.47 6.49
C LEU A 342 6.59 -22.20 7.72
N ARG A 343 6.64 -23.53 7.70
CA ARG A 343 7.22 -24.32 8.79
C ARG A 343 8.74 -24.14 8.93
N ARG A 344 9.45 -23.87 7.84
CA ARG A 344 10.92 -23.73 7.78
C ARG A 344 11.38 -22.29 7.82
N ASP A 345 10.56 -21.36 7.33
CA ASP A 345 10.89 -19.93 7.23
C ASP A 345 9.93 -19.08 8.07
N LYS A 346 10.36 -18.82 9.31
CA LYS A 346 9.57 -18.06 10.28
C LYS A 346 9.43 -16.58 9.95
N THR A 347 10.22 -16.05 9.01
CA THR A 347 10.08 -14.66 8.55
C THR A 347 8.76 -14.44 7.80
N LEU A 348 8.22 -15.50 7.21
CA LEU A 348 6.91 -15.48 6.54
C LEU A 348 5.74 -15.41 7.52
N LEU A 349 5.90 -15.87 8.77
CA LEU A 349 4.79 -16.04 9.71
C LEU A 349 4.08 -14.71 10.01
N PHE A 350 4.84 -13.65 10.28
CA PHE A 350 4.26 -12.32 10.51
C PHE A 350 3.37 -11.87 9.34
N TRP A 351 3.86 -12.05 8.12
CA TRP A 351 3.17 -11.60 6.92
C TRP A 351 1.90 -12.39 6.65
N TYR A 352 1.91 -13.71 6.84
CA TYR A 352 0.69 -14.51 6.74
C TYR A 352 -0.31 -14.18 7.83
N LEU A 353 0.13 -13.89 9.05
CA LEU A 353 -0.77 -13.41 10.11
C LEU A 353 -1.38 -12.06 9.76
N LEU A 354 -0.61 -11.16 9.14
CA LEU A 354 -1.13 -9.87 8.65
C LEU A 354 -2.18 -10.08 7.52
N LEU A 355 -1.90 -10.97 6.56
CA LEU A 355 -2.85 -11.32 5.51
C LEU A 355 -4.14 -11.90 6.10
N LEU A 356 -4.02 -12.83 7.02
CA LEU A 356 -5.16 -13.48 7.67
C LEU A 356 -5.99 -12.47 8.47
N ALA A 357 -5.34 -11.61 9.25
CA ALA A 357 -6.03 -10.56 10.01
C ALA A 357 -6.76 -9.58 9.10
N ALA A 358 -6.12 -9.16 8.01
CA ALA A 358 -6.74 -8.27 7.01
C ALA A 358 -7.94 -8.95 6.33
N LEU A 359 -7.82 -10.22 5.96
CA LEU A 359 -8.91 -10.98 5.34
C LEU A 359 -10.10 -11.15 6.30
N ILE A 360 -9.84 -11.58 7.55
CA ILE A 360 -10.89 -11.76 8.56
C ILE A 360 -11.61 -10.43 8.84
N TYR A 361 -10.87 -9.34 8.93
CA TYR A 361 -11.48 -8.02 9.09
C TYR A 361 -12.31 -7.62 7.86
N ALA A 362 -11.78 -7.85 6.65
CA ALA A 362 -12.44 -7.49 5.39
C ALA A 362 -13.76 -8.24 5.16
N LEU A 363 -13.88 -9.46 5.67
CA LEU A 363 -15.12 -10.27 5.65
C LEU A 363 -16.25 -9.63 6.47
N GLY A 364 -15.95 -8.71 7.40
CA GLY A 364 -16.95 -7.93 8.11
C GLY A 364 -18.07 -8.76 8.72
N ALA A 365 -19.31 -8.52 8.28
CA ALA A 365 -20.50 -9.22 8.77
C ALA A 365 -20.52 -10.74 8.49
N GLU A 366 -19.73 -11.22 7.54
CA GLU A 366 -19.64 -12.65 7.20
C GLU A 366 -18.97 -13.48 8.30
N THR A 367 -18.33 -12.82 9.29
CA THR A 367 -17.69 -13.49 10.41
C THR A 367 -18.14 -12.92 11.75
N PRO A 368 -18.24 -13.73 12.82
CA PRO A 368 -18.55 -13.23 14.16
C PRO A 368 -17.43 -12.34 14.74
N PHE A 369 -16.22 -12.41 14.18
CA PHE A 369 -15.06 -11.66 14.63
C PHE A 369 -15.29 -10.15 14.55
N PHE A 370 -15.87 -9.65 13.46
CA PHE A 370 -16.13 -8.21 13.32
C PHE A 370 -17.09 -7.70 14.40
N ARG A 371 -18.10 -8.50 14.77
CA ARG A 371 -19.02 -8.13 15.86
C ARG A 371 -18.29 -7.97 17.20
N ALA A 372 -17.30 -8.84 17.48
CA ALA A 372 -16.49 -8.74 18.69
C ALA A 372 -15.62 -7.48 18.73
N ILE A 373 -15.08 -7.04 17.58
CA ILE A 373 -14.19 -5.87 17.52
C ILE A 373 -14.91 -4.55 17.17
N TYR A 374 -16.19 -4.59 16.79
CA TYR A 374 -16.94 -3.41 16.35
C TYR A 374 -16.90 -2.24 17.36
N HIS A 375 -16.91 -2.56 18.66
CA HIS A 375 -16.83 -1.56 19.71
C HIS A 375 -15.40 -1.07 20.00
N LEU A 376 -14.38 -1.75 19.45
CA LEU A 376 -12.96 -1.42 19.63
C LEU A 376 -12.41 -0.54 18.49
N VAL A 377 -13.06 -0.56 17.32
CA VAL A 377 -12.67 0.31 16.20
C VAL A 377 -13.39 1.68 16.31
N PRO A 378 -12.81 2.74 15.73
CA PRO A 378 -13.49 4.04 15.69
C PRO A 378 -14.87 3.95 15.06
N LYS A 379 -15.89 4.42 15.76
CA LYS A 379 -17.31 4.29 15.40
C LYS A 379 -17.74 4.96 14.09
N PHE A 380 -16.85 5.68 13.43
CA PHE A 380 -17.09 6.29 12.11
C PHE A 380 -16.50 5.48 10.96
N PHE A 381 -15.83 4.35 11.24
CA PHE A 381 -15.29 3.47 10.20
C PHE A 381 -16.39 2.64 9.54
N ARG A 382 -16.18 2.39 8.25
CA ARG A 382 -17.05 1.53 7.43
C ARG A 382 -16.22 0.80 6.36
N ALA A 383 -16.90 0.00 5.53
CA ALA A 383 -16.27 -0.68 4.41
C ALA A 383 -15.04 -1.50 4.84
N PRO A 384 -15.26 -2.64 5.52
CA PRO A 384 -14.18 -3.47 6.05
C PRO A 384 -13.17 -3.91 4.97
N SER A 385 -13.61 -4.11 3.72
CA SER A 385 -12.74 -4.47 2.60
C SER A 385 -11.62 -3.45 2.33
N THR A 386 -11.75 -2.21 2.82
CA THR A 386 -10.71 -1.20 2.65
C THR A 386 -9.38 -1.58 3.30
N ILE A 387 -9.34 -2.48 4.28
CA ILE A 387 -8.10 -3.00 4.90
C ILE A 387 -7.25 -3.85 3.94
N LEU A 388 -7.83 -4.30 2.82
CA LEU A 388 -7.15 -5.21 1.88
C LEU A 388 -5.92 -4.60 1.18
N PHE A 389 -5.65 -3.29 1.35
CA PHE A 389 -4.36 -2.72 0.96
C PHE A 389 -3.19 -3.33 1.75
N LEU A 390 -3.40 -3.70 3.02
CA LEU A 390 -2.43 -4.44 3.83
C LEU A 390 -2.25 -5.88 3.32
N PHE A 391 -3.34 -6.51 2.89
CA PHE A 391 -3.29 -7.82 2.25
C PHE A 391 -2.47 -7.77 0.96
N SER A 392 -2.75 -6.81 0.08
CA SER A 392 -2.02 -6.61 -1.17
C SER A 392 -0.53 -6.37 -0.95
N PHE A 393 -0.17 -5.54 0.03
CA PHE A 393 1.21 -5.28 0.41
C PHE A 393 1.92 -6.53 0.95
N GLY A 394 1.28 -7.24 1.88
CA GLY A 394 1.85 -8.46 2.47
C GLY A 394 2.02 -9.58 1.44
N ALA A 395 1.05 -9.76 0.53
CA ALA A 395 1.14 -10.75 -0.55
C ALA A 395 2.29 -10.43 -1.51
N ALA A 396 2.46 -9.17 -1.91
CA ALA A 396 3.60 -8.72 -2.73
C ALA A 396 4.94 -8.96 -2.02
N TRP A 397 5.01 -8.74 -0.69
CA TRP A 397 6.22 -9.01 0.08
C TRP A 397 6.51 -10.52 0.17
N ILE A 398 5.53 -11.35 0.47
CA ILE A 398 5.70 -12.81 0.51
C ILE A 398 6.16 -13.30 -0.87
N ALA A 399 5.54 -12.84 -1.95
CA ALA A 399 5.94 -13.19 -3.32
C ALA A 399 7.40 -12.82 -3.61
N THR A 400 7.82 -11.61 -3.18
CA THR A 400 9.21 -11.14 -3.27
C THR A 400 10.16 -12.07 -2.55
N HIS A 401 9.85 -12.43 -1.32
CA HIS A 401 10.67 -13.29 -0.46
C HIS A 401 10.77 -14.72 -1.01
N VAL A 402 9.65 -15.27 -1.48
CA VAL A 402 9.59 -16.61 -2.11
C VAL A 402 10.42 -16.65 -3.39
N LEU A 403 10.30 -15.64 -4.25
CA LEU A 403 11.07 -15.54 -5.48
C LEU A 403 12.58 -15.39 -5.21
N ASP A 404 12.94 -14.56 -4.23
CA ASP A 404 14.33 -14.39 -3.78
C ASP A 404 14.92 -15.70 -3.28
N SER A 405 14.16 -16.43 -2.50
CA SER A 405 14.54 -17.75 -1.99
C SER A 405 14.74 -18.77 -3.12
N TYR A 406 13.83 -18.77 -4.10
CA TYR A 406 13.94 -19.63 -5.28
C TYR A 406 15.22 -19.34 -6.09
N TRP A 407 15.55 -18.09 -6.31
CA TRP A 407 16.77 -17.70 -7.04
C TRP A 407 18.04 -18.03 -6.28
N LYS A 408 18.01 -17.94 -4.95
CA LYS A 408 19.12 -18.37 -4.07
C LYS A 408 19.24 -19.89 -3.95
N GLY A 409 18.34 -20.66 -4.56
CA GLY A 409 18.32 -22.11 -4.49
C GLY A 409 17.74 -22.69 -3.20
N GLN A 410 17.14 -21.82 -2.37
CA GLN A 410 16.60 -22.19 -1.06
C GLN A 410 15.14 -22.66 -1.20
N GLY A 411 14.88 -23.93 -0.88
CA GLY A 411 13.53 -24.49 -0.89
C GLY A 411 12.86 -24.53 -2.27
N ARG A 412 13.63 -24.70 -3.35
CA ARG A 412 13.08 -24.76 -4.72
C ARG A 412 12.01 -25.83 -4.89
N ARG A 413 12.21 -27.01 -4.27
CA ARG A 413 11.26 -28.13 -4.37
C ARG A 413 9.94 -27.75 -3.72
N GLU A 414 9.96 -27.18 -2.51
CA GLU A 414 8.77 -26.75 -1.80
C GLU A 414 8.00 -25.66 -2.56
N ILE A 415 8.72 -24.69 -3.13
CA ILE A 415 8.10 -23.62 -3.92
C ILE A 415 7.45 -24.19 -5.18
N LEU A 416 8.13 -25.06 -5.93
CA LEU A 416 7.58 -25.67 -7.13
C LEU A 416 6.39 -26.59 -6.82
N THR A 417 6.45 -27.34 -5.70
CA THR A 417 5.32 -28.13 -5.23
C THR A 417 4.13 -27.23 -4.88
N GLY A 418 4.37 -26.10 -4.20
CA GLY A 418 3.35 -25.14 -3.88
C GLY A 418 2.71 -24.50 -5.12
N VAL A 419 3.52 -24.10 -6.11
CA VAL A 419 3.01 -23.58 -7.39
C VAL A 419 2.18 -24.65 -8.12
N GLY A 420 2.67 -25.90 -8.16
CA GLY A 420 1.95 -27.01 -8.79
C GLY A 420 0.62 -27.33 -8.09
N ALA A 421 0.58 -27.29 -6.76
CA ALA A 421 -0.65 -27.51 -6.00
C ALA A 421 -1.69 -26.40 -6.25
N VAL A 422 -1.27 -25.13 -6.28
CA VAL A 422 -2.17 -24.02 -6.62
C VAL A 422 -2.64 -24.11 -8.06
N GLY A 423 -1.73 -24.44 -9.02
CA GLY A 423 -2.09 -24.62 -10.42
C GLY A 423 -3.01 -25.81 -10.69
N ALA A 424 -2.96 -26.86 -9.87
CA ALA A 424 -3.87 -27.99 -9.97
C ALA A 424 -5.28 -27.71 -9.37
N PHE A 425 -5.36 -26.71 -8.50
CA PHE A 425 -6.62 -26.27 -7.88
C PHE A 425 -7.38 -25.28 -8.78
N LEU A 426 -6.66 -24.49 -9.60
CA LEU A 426 -7.22 -23.56 -10.58
C LEU A 426 -7.64 -24.25 -11.86
#